data_83e5ece3abf01846cab6c2dec6c0739a
#
_entry.id   83e5ece3abf01846cab6c2dec6c0739a
#
_cell.length_a   1.000
_cell.length_b   1.000
_cell.length_c   1.000
_cell.angle_alpha   90.00
_cell.angle_beta   90.00
_cell.angle_gamma   90.00
#
_symmetry.space_group_name_H-M   'P 1'
#
loop_
_entity.id
_entity.type
_entity.pdbx_description
1 polymer ?
#
loop_
_entity_poly.entity_id
_entity_poly.type
_entity_poly.pdbx_seq_one_letter_code
_entity_poly.pdbx_strand_id
1 'polypeptide(L)'
;MNFSPVSRLIAELRRPRPLLRAAVELANAANGFRPLARKGYPTIAVFSVGWPTSELPAFYAAGSMFDAVRRGLRGDFRGRRGIAALALTVLSWGFLAAIQRRNRTTPRPVLRTALVEGLGEHFADVLDTLPSTPSPSGRPTAWRTTWARRQFVEKTNIVTYGPHGRANLADVWRRRDLPRDGKAPVLLEVPGGAWAIGWRRPQAYPLMSHLADRGWICVAMNYRVSPLHTWPDHIIDVKRALAWVKENIADYGGDPNFVAITGGSAGGHLAALAALTPGDPEYQPGFEDADTSVVAAVPVYGRYDWYSTHGNGRREFIGFLERLVVKRQFTRFRDIYVEASPIRRLRADAPPFFILHGENDSLIPVDEAREFVAAIREVSQSPVLYAELPGAQHAFDIFSSPRAHHSAEAVGEFLSWVYASRMCD
;
A
#
# COMPACT_ATOMS: atom_id res chain seq x y z
N MET A 1 -4.68 -52.43 -0.59
CA MET A 1 -4.37 -52.12 -2.00
C MET A 1 -2.85 -52.04 -2.16
N ASN A 2 -2.24 -53.06 -2.76
CA ASN A 2 -0.80 -53.09 -3.02
C ASN A 2 -0.48 -52.25 -4.27
N PHE A 3 0.05 -51.06 -4.09
CA PHE A 3 0.57 -50.27 -5.22
C PHE A 3 1.75 -50.99 -5.87
N SER A 4 1.80 -51.00 -7.21
CA SER A 4 2.88 -51.64 -7.96
C SER A 4 4.26 -51.01 -7.64
N PRO A 5 5.37 -51.76 -7.75
CA PRO A 5 6.72 -51.21 -7.53
C PRO A 5 7.00 -49.93 -8.36
N VAL A 6 6.44 -49.86 -9.57
CA VAL A 6 6.58 -48.70 -10.47
C VAL A 6 5.84 -47.46 -9.93
N SER A 7 4.64 -47.63 -9.37
CA SER A 7 3.88 -46.53 -8.77
C SER A 7 4.56 -46.00 -7.49
N ARG A 8 5.25 -46.87 -6.73
CA ARG A 8 6.09 -46.45 -5.59
C ARG A 8 7.33 -45.68 -6.04
N LEU A 9 8.00 -46.14 -7.07
CA LEU A 9 9.19 -45.46 -7.64
C LEU A 9 8.82 -44.09 -8.22
N ILE A 10 7.72 -43.97 -8.94
CA ILE A 10 7.22 -42.70 -9.46
C ILE A 10 6.80 -41.75 -8.31
N ALA A 11 6.22 -42.27 -7.24
CA ALA A 11 5.89 -41.47 -6.04
C ALA A 11 7.14 -41.04 -5.28
N GLU A 12 8.21 -41.82 -5.24
CA GLU A 12 9.50 -41.44 -4.66
C GLU A 12 10.27 -40.42 -5.50
N LEU A 13 10.25 -40.55 -6.83
CA LEU A 13 10.86 -39.58 -7.75
C LEU A 13 10.15 -38.22 -7.75
N ARG A 14 8.86 -38.18 -7.42
CA ARG A 14 8.07 -36.93 -7.27
C ARG A 14 8.20 -36.27 -5.91
N ARG A 15 8.84 -36.87 -4.91
CA ARG A 15 9.07 -36.25 -3.61
C ARG A 15 10.28 -35.33 -3.70
N PRO A 16 10.12 -34.00 -3.48
CA PRO A 16 11.27 -33.14 -3.38
C PRO A 16 12.17 -33.67 -2.27
N ARG A 17 13.46 -33.82 -2.57
CA ARG A 17 14.45 -34.31 -1.61
C ARG A 17 14.34 -33.45 -0.33
N PRO A 18 14.28 -34.05 0.89
CA PRO A 18 14.04 -33.30 2.14
C PRO A 18 14.97 -32.11 2.32
N LEU A 19 16.22 -32.24 1.90
CA LEU A 19 17.22 -31.20 1.97
C LEU A 19 16.93 -30.02 1.03
N LEU A 20 16.50 -30.30 -0.23
CA LEU A 20 16.14 -29.25 -1.20
C LEU A 20 14.94 -28.43 -0.69
N ARG A 21 13.93 -29.10 -0.15
CA ARG A 21 12.76 -28.42 0.41
C ARG A 21 13.15 -27.52 1.59
N ALA A 22 13.95 -28.00 2.52
CA ALA A 22 14.42 -27.21 3.66
C ALA A 22 15.29 -26.01 3.20
N ALA A 23 16.10 -26.18 2.16
CA ALA A 23 16.87 -25.10 1.57
C ALA A 23 15.98 -24.02 0.94
N VAL A 24 14.91 -24.42 0.23
CA VAL A 24 13.92 -23.48 -0.34
C VAL A 24 13.15 -22.74 0.77
N GLU A 25 12.74 -23.44 1.84
CA GLU A 25 12.09 -22.81 2.99
C GLU A 25 13.00 -21.77 3.65
N LEU A 26 14.27 -22.10 3.85
CA LEU A 26 15.26 -21.19 4.42
C LEU A 26 15.51 -19.99 3.50
N ALA A 27 15.67 -20.24 2.20
CA ALA A 27 15.86 -19.14 1.21
C ALA A 27 14.67 -18.19 1.19
N ASN A 28 13.44 -18.72 1.29
CA ASN A 28 12.23 -17.89 1.37
C ASN A 28 12.16 -17.10 2.70
N ALA A 29 12.47 -17.71 3.83
CA ALA A 29 12.50 -17.03 5.12
C ALA A 29 13.58 -15.92 5.16
N ALA A 30 14.77 -16.21 4.62
CA ALA A 30 15.85 -15.23 4.47
C ALA A 30 15.44 -14.07 3.52
N ASN A 31 14.76 -14.39 2.41
CA ASN A 31 14.21 -13.42 1.47
C ASN A 31 13.14 -12.52 2.12
N GLY A 32 12.26 -13.07 2.94
CA GLY A 32 11.28 -12.30 3.70
C GLY A 32 11.92 -11.41 4.77
N PHE A 33 13.08 -11.83 5.34
CA PHE A 33 13.83 -11.03 6.29
C PHE A 33 14.61 -9.89 5.61
N ARG A 34 15.25 -10.17 4.48
CA ARG A 34 15.96 -9.21 3.64
C ARG A 34 15.91 -9.69 2.19
N PRO A 35 15.43 -8.88 1.22
CA PRO A 35 15.32 -9.27 -0.18
C PRO A 35 16.64 -9.76 -0.76
N LEU A 36 16.61 -10.92 -1.42
CA LEU A 36 17.78 -11.53 -2.05
C LEU A 36 18.21 -10.81 -3.33
N ALA A 37 17.31 -10.02 -3.95
CA ALA A 37 17.62 -9.14 -5.07
C ALA A 37 16.90 -7.79 -4.88
N ARG A 38 17.63 -6.72 -5.18
CA ARG A 38 17.16 -5.32 -5.11
C ARG A 38 17.28 -4.58 -6.44
N LYS A 39 17.70 -5.27 -7.51
CA LYS A 39 17.94 -4.71 -8.86
C LYS A 39 17.53 -5.70 -9.93
N GLY A 40 17.02 -5.18 -11.04
CA GLY A 40 16.72 -5.94 -12.24
C GLY A 40 15.49 -6.86 -12.12
N TYR A 41 15.28 -7.67 -13.17
CA TYR A 41 14.12 -8.56 -13.27
C TYR A 41 13.90 -9.55 -12.10
N PRO A 42 14.95 -10.07 -11.42
CA PRO A 42 14.76 -10.97 -10.28
C PRO A 42 13.97 -10.34 -9.12
N THR A 43 13.88 -9.02 -9.03
CA THR A 43 13.14 -8.32 -7.97
C THR A 43 11.66 -8.68 -7.93
N ILE A 44 11.04 -8.93 -9.08
CA ILE A 44 9.62 -9.32 -9.16
C ILE A 44 9.40 -10.69 -8.51
N ALA A 45 10.27 -11.68 -8.80
CA ALA A 45 10.19 -13.00 -8.20
C ALA A 45 10.48 -12.93 -6.68
N VAL A 46 11.52 -12.19 -6.30
CA VAL A 46 11.92 -11.96 -4.90
C VAL A 46 10.79 -11.30 -4.12
N PHE A 47 10.15 -10.28 -4.70
CA PHE A 47 8.96 -9.65 -4.14
C PHE A 47 7.82 -10.66 -3.99
N SER A 48 7.42 -11.34 -5.07
CA SER A 48 6.23 -12.19 -5.07
C SER A 48 6.27 -13.30 -4.02
N VAL A 49 7.46 -13.83 -3.72
CA VAL A 49 7.67 -14.88 -2.71
C VAL A 49 7.93 -14.29 -1.32
N GLY A 50 8.71 -13.20 -1.24
CA GLY A 50 9.12 -12.58 0.01
C GLY A 50 8.02 -11.76 0.69
N TRP A 51 7.19 -11.07 -0.08
CA TRP A 51 6.13 -10.20 0.45
C TRP A 51 5.14 -10.92 1.39
N PRO A 52 4.51 -12.05 1.02
CA PRO A 52 3.63 -12.75 1.96
C PRO A 52 4.39 -13.28 3.18
N THR A 53 5.64 -13.71 3.00
CA THR A 53 6.48 -14.22 4.10
C THR A 53 6.87 -13.09 5.06
N SER A 54 7.13 -11.88 4.58
CA SER A 54 7.45 -10.73 5.42
C SER A 54 6.25 -10.24 6.23
N GLU A 55 5.04 -10.34 5.70
CA GLU A 55 3.84 -9.82 6.37
C GLU A 55 3.08 -10.87 7.19
N LEU A 56 3.18 -12.15 6.80
CA LEU A 56 2.47 -13.27 7.44
C LEU A 56 3.42 -14.36 7.99
N PRO A 57 4.54 -14.01 8.66
CA PRO A 57 5.56 -14.98 9.07
C PRO A 57 5.01 -16.06 10.01
N ALA A 58 4.03 -15.74 10.85
CA ALA A 58 3.40 -16.71 11.76
C ALA A 58 2.66 -17.83 11.00
N PHE A 59 2.00 -17.52 9.89
CA PHE A 59 1.33 -18.53 9.05
C PHE A 59 2.36 -19.45 8.38
N TYR A 60 3.45 -18.89 7.87
CA TYR A 60 4.54 -19.66 7.28
C TYR A 60 5.22 -20.55 8.32
N ALA A 61 5.46 -20.04 9.54
CA ALA A 61 6.02 -20.80 10.64
C ALA A 61 5.11 -21.98 11.04
N ALA A 62 3.81 -21.72 11.21
CA ALA A 62 2.83 -22.75 11.57
C ALA A 62 2.75 -23.84 10.49
N GLY A 63 2.69 -23.47 9.21
CA GLY A 63 2.68 -24.41 8.09
C GLY A 63 3.95 -25.26 8.02
N SER A 64 5.12 -24.62 8.19
CA SER A 64 6.42 -25.31 8.21
C SER A 64 6.57 -26.26 9.42
N MET A 65 6.12 -25.84 10.61
CA MET A 65 6.11 -26.70 11.80
C MET A 65 5.21 -27.93 11.61
N PHE A 66 3.99 -27.73 11.10
CA PHE A 66 3.09 -28.84 10.80
C PHE A 66 3.71 -29.83 9.82
N ASP A 67 4.32 -29.31 8.74
CA ASP A 67 5.01 -30.16 7.77
C ASP A 67 6.23 -30.87 8.37
N ALA A 68 7.01 -30.20 9.21
CA ALA A 68 8.15 -30.80 9.88
C ALA A 68 7.73 -31.97 10.80
N VAL A 69 6.63 -31.85 11.53
CA VAL A 69 6.06 -32.95 12.32
C VAL A 69 5.71 -34.14 11.43
N ARG A 70 4.99 -33.89 10.32
CA ARG A 70 4.63 -34.96 9.35
C ARG A 70 5.86 -35.67 8.78
N ARG A 71 6.92 -34.91 8.47
CA ARG A 71 8.20 -35.43 7.95
C ARG A 71 8.94 -36.24 9.01
N GLY A 72 8.94 -35.75 10.26
CA GLY A 72 9.51 -36.48 11.40
C GLY A 72 8.85 -37.83 11.63
N LEU A 73 7.50 -37.88 11.59
CA LEU A 73 6.73 -39.12 11.71
C LEU A 73 7.01 -40.14 10.57
N ARG A 74 7.39 -39.64 9.38
CA ARG A 74 7.79 -40.46 8.21
C ARG A 74 9.26 -40.87 8.25
N GLY A 75 10.05 -40.37 9.20
CA GLY A 75 11.47 -40.67 9.31
C GLY A 75 12.36 -39.88 8.32
N ASP A 76 11.87 -38.82 7.70
CA ASP A 76 12.60 -38.02 6.70
C ASP A 76 13.83 -37.29 7.29
N PHE A 77 13.90 -37.16 8.62
CA PHE A 77 15.03 -36.54 9.33
C PHE A 77 16.11 -37.53 9.82
N ARG A 78 16.04 -38.77 9.33
CA ARG A 78 17.07 -39.79 9.67
C ARG A 78 18.32 -39.62 8.79
N GLY A 79 19.48 -39.97 9.36
CA GLY A 79 20.77 -39.87 8.67
C GLY A 79 21.27 -38.44 8.46
N ARG A 80 22.51 -38.30 7.97
CA ARG A 80 23.18 -36.98 7.84
C ARG A 80 22.38 -35.95 7.02
N ARG A 81 21.77 -36.39 5.92
CA ARG A 81 20.96 -35.49 5.04
C ARG A 81 19.65 -35.07 5.71
N GLY A 82 19.02 -35.97 6.46
CA GLY A 82 17.81 -35.66 7.22
C GLY A 82 18.08 -34.70 8.37
N ILE A 83 19.18 -34.88 9.11
CA ILE A 83 19.61 -33.97 10.18
C ILE A 83 19.92 -32.58 9.59
N ALA A 84 20.64 -32.51 8.45
CA ALA A 84 20.89 -31.25 7.79
C ALA A 84 19.59 -30.55 7.34
N ALA A 85 18.60 -31.29 6.81
CA ALA A 85 17.29 -30.74 6.45
C ALA A 85 16.55 -30.19 7.67
N LEU A 86 16.59 -30.89 8.80
CA LEU A 86 15.99 -30.41 10.07
C LEU A 86 16.68 -29.12 10.54
N ALA A 87 18.01 -29.07 10.51
CA ALA A 87 18.77 -27.89 10.89
C ALA A 87 18.41 -26.65 10.04
N LEU A 88 18.29 -26.81 8.69
CA LEU A 88 17.85 -25.74 7.81
C LEU A 88 16.40 -25.29 8.07
N THR A 89 15.51 -26.25 8.38
CA THR A 89 14.13 -25.95 8.76
C THR A 89 14.07 -25.15 10.07
N VAL A 90 14.83 -25.55 11.09
CA VAL A 90 14.90 -24.80 12.37
C VAL A 90 15.49 -23.41 12.16
N LEU A 91 16.51 -23.27 11.32
CA LEU A 91 17.08 -21.97 10.99
C LEU A 91 16.04 -21.06 10.27
N SER A 92 15.20 -21.63 9.38
CA SER A 92 14.11 -20.87 8.75
C SER A 92 13.11 -20.35 9.78
N TRP A 93 12.79 -21.12 10.83
CA TRP A 93 11.94 -20.65 11.93
C TRP A 93 12.57 -19.49 12.70
N GLY A 94 13.90 -19.51 12.87
CA GLY A 94 14.64 -18.37 13.45
C GLY A 94 14.43 -17.07 12.67
N PHE A 95 14.54 -17.13 11.32
CA PHE A 95 14.24 -15.97 10.48
C PHE A 95 12.78 -15.54 10.58
N LEU A 96 11.82 -16.46 10.52
CA LEU A 96 10.39 -16.14 10.64
C LEU A 96 10.05 -15.52 12.01
N ALA A 97 10.66 -16.02 13.09
CA ALA A 97 10.51 -15.43 14.43
C ALA A 97 11.10 -14.01 14.50
N ALA A 98 12.27 -13.79 13.89
CA ALA A 98 12.88 -12.47 13.79
C ALA A 98 12.02 -11.48 13.00
N ILE A 99 11.43 -11.91 11.87
CA ILE A 99 10.46 -11.10 11.09
C ILE A 99 9.24 -10.77 11.95
N GLN A 100 8.67 -11.78 12.61
CA GLN A 100 7.49 -11.60 13.47
C GLN A 100 7.74 -10.60 14.60
N ARG A 101 8.91 -10.72 15.27
CA ARG A 101 9.31 -9.78 16.30
C ARG A 101 9.44 -8.36 15.74
N ARG A 102 10.19 -8.20 14.65
CA ARG A 102 10.37 -6.91 13.97
C ARG A 102 9.03 -6.27 13.60
N ASN A 103 8.11 -7.01 12.97
CA ASN A 103 6.79 -6.50 12.58
C ASN A 103 5.94 -6.01 13.76
N ARG A 104 6.17 -6.54 14.96
CA ARG A 104 5.43 -6.14 16.17
C ARG A 104 6.06 -4.98 16.91
N THR A 105 7.40 -4.86 16.89
CA THR A 105 8.12 -3.96 17.80
C THR A 105 8.64 -2.69 17.14
N THR A 106 8.95 -2.71 15.83
CA THR A 106 9.61 -1.58 15.18
C THR A 106 8.67 -0.56 14.52
N PRO A 107 7.48 -0.91 13.97
CA PRO A 107 6.69 0.08 13.26
C PRO A 107 6.19 1.21 14.16
N ARG A 108 5.65 0.88 15.35
CA ARG A 108 5.04 1.87 16.23
C ARG A 108 6.01 2.97 16.67
N PRO A 109 7.24 2.70 17.17
CA PRO A 109 8.20 3.75 17.49
C PRO A 109 8.55 4.63 16.29
N VAL A 110 8.83 4.03 15.13
CA VAL A 110 9.19 4.79 13.90
C VAL A 110 8.07 5.71 13.47
N LEU A 111 6.83 5.22 13.44
CA LEU A 111 5.64 6.01 13.10
C LEU A 111 5.40 7.13 14.10
N ARG A 112 5.55 6.85 15.41
CA ARG A 112 5.45 7.88 16.46
C ARG A 112 6.51 8.96 16.32
N THR A 113 7.76 8.58 16.04
CA THR A 113 8.84 9.54 15.76
C THR A 113 8.48 10.43 14.57
N ALA A 114 8.00 9.85 13.46
CA ALA A 114 7.60 10.62 12.29
C ALA A 114 6.46 11.62 12.57
N LEU A 115 5.50 11.24 13.39
CA LEU A 115 4.41 12.13 13.84
C LEU A 115 4.96 13.29 14.70
N VAL A 116 5.79 12.97 15.69
CA VAL A 116 6.38 13.99 16.57
C VAL A 116 7.29 14.96 15.80
N GLU A 117 8.15 14.44 14.93
CA GLU A 117 9.06 15.28 14.11
C GLU A 117 8.29 16.19 13.14
N GLY A 118 7.19 15.71 12.58
CA GLY A 118 6.43 16.46 11.58
C GLY A 118 5.34 17.38 12.14
N LEU A 119 4.75 17.04 13.30
CA LEU A 119 3.61 17.75 13.89
C LEU A 119 3.93 18.43 15.21
N GLY A 120 5.12 18.14 15.80
CA GLY A 120 5.53 18.62 17.12
C GLY A 120 5.12 17.68 18.26
N GLU A 121 5.75 17.87 19.43
CA GLU A 121 5.55 16.98 20.59
C GLU A 121 4.11 17.00 21.14
N HIS A 122 3.43 18.13 21.00
CA HIS A 122 2.07 18.38 21.50
C HIS A 122 0.95 18.02 20.50
N PHE A 123 1.26 17.32 19.40
CA PHE A 123 0.22 16.99 18.41
C PHE A 123 -0.91 16.13 19.01
N ALA A 124 -0.63 15.35 20.05
CA ALA A 124 -1.64 14.54 20.74
C ALA A 124 -2.69 15.41 21.46
N ASP A 125 -2.28 16.56 22.01
CA ASP A 125 -3.19 17.49 22.70
C ASP A 125 -4.24 18.04 21.71
N VAL A 126 -3.86 18.22 20.44
CA VAL A 126 -4.77 18.61 19.35
C VAL A 126 -5.77 17.51 19.05
N LEU A 127 -5.34 16.25 19.07
CA LEU A 127 -6.25 15.11 18.87
C LEU A 127 -7.26 14.96 19.99
N ASP A 128 -6.90 15.27 21.23
CA ASP A 128 -7.78 15.20 22.41
C ASP A 128 -8.92 16.24 22.35
N THR A 129 -8.82 17.26 21.48
CA THR A 129 -9.91 18.22 21.24
C THR A 129 -11.03 17.65 20.39
N LEU A 130 -10.77 16.58 19.64
CA LEU A 130 -11.77 15.95 18.79
C LEU A 130 -12.75 15.09 19.63
N PRO A 131 -14.03 15.05 19.25
CA PRO A 131 -14.97 14.14 19.87
C PRO A 131 -14.48 12.70 19.78
N SER A 132 -14.37 12.01 20.90
CA SER A 132 -14.05 10.60 20.90
C SER A 132 -15.17 9.82 20.19
N THR A 133 -14.87 9.31 19.00
CA THR A 133 -15.78 8.40 18.30
C THR A 133 -15.43 6.98 18.71
N PRO A 134 -16.24 6.33 19.58
CA PRO A 134 -15.95 4.96 19.99
C PRO A 134 -15.94 4.05 18.76
N SER A 135 -14.90 3.23 18.63
CA SER A 135 -14.91 2.16 17.63
C SER A 135 -15.85 1.04 18.10
N PRO A 136 -17.00 0.85 17.45
CA PRO A 136 -17.95 -0.19 17.86
C PRO A 136 -17.40 -1.59 17.62
N SER A 137 -16.38 -1.70 16.82
CA SER A 137 -15.88 -2.98 16.38
C SER A 137 -14.81 -3.61 17.27
N GLY A 138 -14.27 -2.89 18.25
CA GLY A 138 -13.16 -3.36 19.07
C GLY A 138 -11.85 -3.53 18.27
N ARG A 139 -10.87 -4.28 18.82
CA ARG A 139 -9.57 -4.47 18.16
C ARG A 139 -9.72 -5.17 16.80
N PRO A 140 -9.13 -4.62 15.73
CA PRO A 140 -9.16 -5.25 14.41
C PRO A 140 -8.42 -6.60 14.45
N THR A 141 -9.04 -7.64 13.91
CA THR A 141 -8.41 -8.94 13.69
C THR A 141 -8.17 -9.13 12.20
N ALA A 142 -7.20 -9.96 11.82
CA ALA A 142 -6.91 -10.28 10.42
C ALA A 142 -8.17 -10.73 9.67
N TRP A 143 -9.00 -11.56 10.31
CA TRP A 143 -10.27 -12.03 9.76
C TRP A 143 -11.27 -10.89 9.51
N ARG A 144 -11.45 -10.00 10.48
CA ARG A 144 -12.38 -8.86 10.35
C ARG A 144 -11.95 -7.93 9.23
N THR A 145 -10.67 -7.61 9.14
CA THR A 145 -10.12 -6.74 8.09
C THR A 145 -10.33 -7.33 6.70
N THR A 146 -10.13 -8.65 6.53
CA THR A 146 -10.36 -9.32 5.25
C THR A 146 -11.82 -9.20 4.78
N TRP A 147 -12.78 -9.16 5.71
CA TRP A 147 -14.21 -9.05 5.42
C TRP A 147 -14.78 -7.65 5.64
N ALA A 148 -13.94 -6.67 5.98
CA ALA A 148 -14.35 -5.32 6.37
C ALA A 148 -15.25 -4.63 5.33
N ARG A 149 -14.98 -4.84 4.04
CA ARG A 149 -15.83 -4.29 2.98
C ARG A 149 -17.31 -4.65 3.16
N ARG A 150 -17.64 -5.88 3.60
CA ARG A 150 -19.04 -6.31 3.83
C ARG A 150 -19.69 -5.58 5.01
N GLN A 151 -18.89 -5.09 5.94
CA GLN A 151 -19.35 -4.32 7.09
C GLN A 151 -19.69 -2.88 6.71
N PHE A 152 -18.85 -2.25 5.84
CA PHE A 152 -18.89 -0.82 5.58
C PHE A 152 -19.49 -0.44 4.22
N VAL A 153 -19.58 -1.37 3.26
CA VAL A 153 -20.06 -1.09 1.90
C VAL A 153 -21.37 -1.83 1.64
N GLU A 154 -22.45 -1.08 1.50
CA GLU A 154 -23.75 -1.55 1.04
C GLU A 154 -23.80 -1.58 -0.50
N LYS A 155 -24.77 -2.31 -1.09
CA LYS A 155 -24.90 -2.38 -2.56
C LYS A 155 -25.17 -1.01 -3.17
N THR A 156 -25.94 -0.17 -2.50
CA THR A 156 -26.26 1.22 -2.89
C THR A 156 -25.08 2.16 -2.83
N ASN A 157 -24.02 1.78 -2.14
CA ASN A 157 -22.78 2.55 -1.99
C ASN A 157 -21.70 2.13 -3.02
N ILE A 158 -22.06 1.37 -4.05
CA ILE A 158 -21.23 1.09 -5.21
C ILE A 158 -21.65 2.04 -6.31
N VAL A 159 -20.79 2.99 -6.65
CA VAL A 159 -21.11 4.10 -7.54
C VAL A 159 -20.25 4.10 -8.80
N THR A 160 -20.73 4.79 -9.83
CA THR A 160 -19.96 5.09 -11.03
C THR A 160 -19.66 6.60 -11.02
N TYR A 161 -18.37 6.96 -10.96
CA TYR A 161 -17.93 8.35 -10.83
C TYR A 161 -17.55 9.01 -12.19
N GLY A 162 -17.63 8.25 -13.28
CA GLY A 162 -17.24 8.74 -14.61
C GLY A 162 -17.76 7.87 -15.75
N PRO A 163 -17.48 8.24 -16.99
CA PRO A 163 -18.13 7.67 -18.19
C PRO A 163 -17.61 6.30 -18.61
N HIS A 164 -16.54 5.76 -17.95
CA HIS A 164 -15.88 4.54 -18.40
C HIS A 164 -16.38 3.25 -17.69
N GLY A 165 -17.64 3.23 -17.25
CA GLY A 165 -18.32 2.06 -16.72
C GLY A 165 -17.55 1.38 -15.58
N ARG A 166 -17.14 0.13 -15.77
CA ARG A 166 -16.44 -0.64 -14.72
C ARG A 166 -15.09 -0.06 -14.31
N ALA A 167 -14.42 0.67 -15.19
CA ALA A 167 -13.16 1.33 -14.86
C ALA A 167 -13.36 2.53 -13.93
N ASN A 168 -14.55 3.13 -13.94
CA ASN A 168 -14.89 4.26 -13.07
C ASN A 168 -15.85 3.87 -11.93
N LEU A 169 -15.74 2.65 -11.41
CA LEU A 169 -16.50 2.24 -10.22
C LEU A 169 -15.75 2.63 -8.94
N ALA A 170 -16.51 3.05 -7.93
CA ALA A 170 -16.02 3.23 -6.58
C ALA A 170 -16.92 2.55 -5.55
N ASP A 171 -16.33 2.13 -4.43
CA ASP A 171 -17.02 1.64 -3.24
C ASP A 171 -16.94 2.72 -2.16
N VAL A 172 -18.08 3.24 -1.70
CA VAL A 172 -18.16 4.20 -0.58
C VAL A 172 -18.28 3.41 0.73
N TRP A 173 -17.23 3.50 1.55
CA TRP A 173 -17.14 2.85 2.87
C TRP A 173 -17.62 3.80 3.94
N ARG A 174 -18.62 3.41 4.70
CA ARG A 174 -19.14 4.17 5.83
C ARG A 174 -19.76 3.28 6.89
N ARG A 175 -19.80 3.73 8.12
CA ARG A 175 -20.60 3.09 9.17
C ARG A 175 -22.08 3.24 8.83
N ARG A 176 -22.88 2.22 9.14
CA ARG A 176 -24.33 2.25 8.88
C ARG A 176 -25.08 3.24 9.76
N ASP A 177 -24.57 3.45 10.97
CA ASP A 177 -25.12 4.38 11.96
C ASP A 177 -24.64 5.83 11.77
N LEU A 178 -23.77 6.10 10.82
CA LEU A 178 -23.31 7.45 10.53
C LEU A 178 -24.47 8.27 9.93
N PRO A 179 -24.75 9.49 10.45
CA PRO A 179 -25.78 10.36 9.87
C PRO A 179 -25.49 10.70 8.41
N ARG A 180 -26.54 10.80 7.59
CA ARG A 180 -26.37 11.21 6.18
C ARG A 180 -26.30 12.72 6.00
N ASP A 181 -26.74 13.49 6.96
CA ASP A 181 -26.63 14.94 7.07
C ASP A 181 -25.39 15.39 7.87
N GLY A 182 -24.51 14.44 8.20
CA GLY A 182 -23.22 14.70 8.86
C GLY A 182 -22.22 15.36 7.95
N LYS A 183 -21.08 15.77 8.53
CA LYS A 183 -19.91 16.29 7.82
C LYS A 183 -18.70 15.43 8.17
N ALA A 184 -18.79 14.12 7.89
CA ALA A 184 -17.69 13.21 8.16
C ALA A 184 -16.49 13.50 7.24
N PRO A 185 -15.26 13.48 7.77
CA PRO A 185 -14.07 13.63 6.93
C PRO A 185 -13.96 12.48 5.91
N VAL A 186 -13.39 12.78 4.75
CA VAL A 186 -13.37 11.86 3.60
C VAL A 186 -11.93 11.49 3.21
N LEU A 187 -11.72 10.22 2.88
CA LEU A 187 -10.48 9.72 2.30
C LEU A 187 -10.77 9.07 0.93
N LEU A 188 -10.14 9.56 -0.14
CA LEU A 188 -10.10 8.87 -1.43
C LEU A 188 -8.92 7.91 -1.46
N GLU A 189 -9.17 6.62 -1.71
CA GLU A 189 -8.14 5.58 -1.89
C GLU A 189 -7.95 5.27 -3.38
N VAL A 190 -6.71 5.42 -3.85
CA VAL A 190 -6.28 5.14 -5.22
C VAL A 190 -5.47 3.84 -5.24
N PRO A 191 -5.96 2.76 -5.90
CA PRO A 191 -5.30 1.48 -5.84
C PRO A 191 -3.96 1.45 -6.58
N GLY A 192 -3.03 0.63 -6.05
CA GLY A 192 -1.79 0.26 -6.73
C GLY A 192 -2.01 -0.76 -7.84
N GLY A 193 -0.90 -1.17 -8.48
CA GLY A 193 -0.89 -2.20 -9.51
C GLY A 193 -0.17 -1.80 -10.79
N ALA A 194 0.94 -1.06 -10.67
CA ALA A 194 1.82 -0.68 -11.78
C ALA A 194 1.06 -0.02 -12.95
N TRP A 195 0.01 0.74 -12.67
CA TRP A 195 -0.89 1.38 -13.67
C TRP A 195 -1.53 0.40 -14.66
N ALA A 196 -1.33 -0.90 -14.48
CA ALA A 196 -1.82 -1.99 -15.34
C ALA A 196 -2.86 -2.89 -14.65
N ILE A 197 -2.93 -2.84 -13.33
CA ILE A 197 -3.89 -3.55 -12.50
C ILE A 197 -4.42 -2.55 -11.49
N GLY A 198 -5.57 -1.94 -11.73
CA GLY A 198 -6.17 -0.94 -10.84
C GLY A 198 -7.50 -1.44 -10.25
N TRP A 199 -7.44 -2.22 -9.18
CA TRP A 199 -8.65 -2.75 -8.55
C TRP A 199 -8.81 -2.15 -7.15
N ARG A 200 -9.96 -1.52 -6.88
CA ARG A 200 -10.35 -1.00 -5.57
C ARG A 200 -10.47 -2.07 -4.46
N ARG A 201 -10.16 -3.32 -4.76
CA ARG A 201 -10.27 -4.47 -3.85
C ARG A 201 -9.10 -5.43 -4.06
N PRO A 202 -8.52 -5.99 -3.02
CA PRO A 202 -8.57 -5.63 -1.60
C PRO A 202 -7.35 -4.77 -1.20
N GLN A 203 -7.34 -3.49 -1.49
CA GLN A 203 -6.22 -2.59 -1.15
C GLN A 203 -6.61 -1.65 -0.01
N ALA A 204 -5.62 -1.25 0.80
CA ALA A 204 -5.75 -0.35 1.96
C ALA A 204 -6.86 -0.73 2.97
N TYR A 205 -7.30 -1.99 3.02
CA TYR A 205 -8.37 -2.43 3.92
C TYR A 205 -8.07 -2.19 5.40
N PRO A 206 -6.83 -2.38 5.92
CA PRO A 206 -6.49 -2.00 7.28
C PRO A 206 -6.74 -0.53 7.57
N LEU A 207 -6.31 0.37 6.68
CA LEU A 207 -6.49 1.81 6.81
C LEU A 207 -7.97 2.21 6.72
N MET A 208 -8.66 1.79 5.65
CA MET A 208 -10.06 2.15 5.44
C MET A 208 -10.96 1.61 6.55
N SER A 209 -10.70 0.40 7.07
CA SER A 209 -11.44 -0.14 8.20
C SER A 209 -11.20 0.68 9.47
N HIS A 210 -9.95 1.07 9.72
CA HIS A 210 -9.57 1.86 10.87
C HIS A 210 -10.27 3.22 10.87
N LEU A 211 -10.30 3.90 9.73
CA LEU A 211 -10.93 5.20 9.57
C LEU A 211 -12.47 5.10 9.59
N ALA A 212 -13.03 4.16 8.84
CA ALA A 212 -14.48 3.98 8.79
C ALA A 212 -15.06 3.64 10.19
N ASP A 213 -14.37 2.81 10.98
CA ASP A 213 -14.77 2.54 12.38
C ASP A 213 -14.79 3.81 13.24
N ARG A 214 -14.03 4.85 12.87
CA ARG A 214 -13.94 6.14 13.55
C ARG A 214 -14.80 7.23 12.93
N GLY A 215 -15.74 6.84 12.07
CA GLY A 215 -16.72 7.77 11.49
C GLY A 215 -16.24 8.49 10.23
N TRP A 216 -15.10 8.12 9.66
CA TRP A 216 -14.68 8.61 8.34
C TRP A 216 -15.47 7.94 7.23
N ILE A 217 -15.57 8.61 6.09
CA ILE A 217 -16.03 8.02 4.84
C ILE A 217 -14.79 7.77 3.96
N CYS A 218 -14.62 6.51 3.50
CA CYS A 218 -13.55 6.19 2.58
C CYS A 218 -14.13 5.81 1.21
N VAL A 219 -13.55 6.35 0.14
CA VAL A 219 -13.97 6.07 -1.23
C VAL A 219 -12.83 5.32 -1.92
N ALA A 220 -13.03 4.01 -2.18
CA ALA A 220 -12.07 3.20 -2.90
C ALA A 220 -12.45 3.13 -4.37
N MET A 221 -11.58 3.62 -5.25
CA MET A 221 -11.86 3.75 -6.68
C MET A 221 -11.17 2.69 -7.55
N ASN A 222 -11.74 2.38 -8.72
CA ASN A 222 -10.99 1.86 -9.85
C ASN A 222 -10.53 3.04 -10.71
N TYR A 223 -9.61 2.80 -11.65
CA TYR A 223 -9.29 3.72 -12.73
C TYR A 223 -8.94 2.95 -14.01
N ARG A 224 -8.95 3.59 -15.15
CA ARG A 224 -8.53 3.01 -16.44
C ARG A 224 -7.08 2.56 -16.35
N VAL A 225 -6.77 1.37 -16.85
CA VAL A 225 -5.45 0.75 -16.71
C VAL A 225 -4.82 0.40 -18.06
N SER A 226 -3.49 0.40 -18.08
CA SER A 226 -2.68 -0.05 -19.21
C SER A 226 -2.77 -1.59 -19.37
N PRO A 227 -2.57 -2.14 -20.57
CA PRO A 227 -2.22 -1.46 -21.81
C PRO A 227 -3.41 -0.94 -22.62
N LEU A 228 -4.66 -1.16 -22.19
CA LEU A 228 -5.86 -0.70 -22.93
C LEU A 228 -5.96 0.82 -22.93
N HIS A 229 -5.60 1.44 -21.81
CA HIS A 229 -5.54 2.87 -21.63
C HIS A 229 -4.09 3.28 -21.34
N THR A 230 -3.72 4.49 -21.74
CA THR A 230 -2.37 5.00 -21.61
C THR A 230 -2.35 6.28 -20.78
N TRP A 231 -1.17 6.68 -20.31
CA TRP A 231 -0.99 7.99 -19.71
C TRP A 231 -1.48 9.11 -20.67
N PRO A 232 -2.26 10.10 -20.19
CA PRO A 232 -2.58 10.43 -18.77
C PRO A 232 -3.93 9.89 -18.25
N ASP A 233 -4.58 8.93 -18.91
CA ASP A 233 -5.92 8.42 -18.52
C ASP A 233 -6.04 8.07 -17.05
N HIS A 234 -4.96 7.58 -16.45
CA HIS A 234 -4.91 7.15 -15.03
C HIS A 234 -5.13 8.34 -14.08
N ILE A 235 -4.39 9.43 -14.28
CA ILE A 235 -4.52 10.65 -13.45
C ILE A 235 -5.82 11.39 -13.71
N ILE A 236 -6.29 11.42 -14.96
CA ILE A 236 -7.58 12.00 -15.32
C ILE A 236 -8.71 11.31 -14.53
N ASP A 237 -8.69 9.98 -14.42
CA ASP A 237 -9.70 9.25 -13.66
C ASP A 237 -9.62 9.55 -12.17
N VAL A 238 -8.42 9.73 -11.60
CA VAL A 238 -8.26 10.14 -10.19
C VAL A 238 -8.83 11.53 -9.97
N LYS A 239 -8.55 12.49 -10.87
CA LYS A 239 -9.13 13.85 -10.81
C LYS A 239 -10.65 13.81 -10.92
N ARG A 240 -11.18 13.00 -11.83
CA ARG A 240 -12.63 12.82 -11.98
C ARG A 240 -13.29 12.21 -10.73
N ALA A 241 -12.61 11.28 -10.07
CA ALA A 241 -13.08 10.72 -8.79
C ALA A 241 -13.07 11.78 -7.68
N LEU A 242 -12.05 12.66 -7.61
CA LEU A 242 -12.02 13.79 -6.68
C LEU A 242 -13.19 14.75 -6.95
N ALA A 243 -13.42 15.14 -8.21
CA ALA A 243 -14.54 15.99 -8.59
C ALA A 243 -15.88 15.35 -8.18
N TRP A 244 -16.06 14.05 -8.47
CA TRP A 244 -17.27 13.34 -8.06
C TRP A 244 -17.45 13.30 -6.54
N VAL A 245 -16.37 13.08 -5.78
CA VAL A 245 -16.42 13.10 -4.31
C VAL A 245 -16.86 14.48 -3.83
N LYS A 246 -16.26 15.55 -4.33
CA LYS A 246 -16.62 16.93 -3.97
C LYS A 246 -18.09 17.24 -4.26
N GLU A 247 -18.63 16.73 -5.35
CA GLU A 247 -20.02 16.98 -5.77
C GLU A 247 -21.05 16.11 -5.02
N ASN A 248 -20.71 14.84 -4.69
CA ASN A 248 -21.73 13.86 -4.31
C ASN A 248 -21.58 13.30 -2.90
N ILE A 249 -20.43 13.50 -2.22
CA ILE A 249 -20.16 12.79 -0.95
C ILE A 249 -21.06 13.24 0.21
N ALA A 250 -21.65 14.42 0.12
CA ALA A 250 -22.63 14.93 1.08
C ALA A 250 -23.85 14.01 1.20
N ASP A 251 -24.28 13.37 0.09
CA ASP A 251 -25.40 12.41 0.09
C ASP A 251 -25.11 11.15 0.93
N TYR A 252 -23.83 10.92 1.21
CA TYR A 252 -23.34 9.83 2.06
C TYR A 252 -23.01 10.29 3.49
N GLY A 253 -23.18 11.57 3.80
CA GLY A 253 -22.85 12.19 5.09
C GLY A 253 -21.39 12.65 5.19
N GLY A 254 -20.68 12.78 4.07
CA GLY A 254 -19.30 13.24 4.02
C GLY A 254 -19.19 14.76 3.84
N ASP A 255 -18.06 15.32 4.27
CA ASP A 255 -17.75 16.73 4.05
C ASP A 255 -16.97 16.90 2.72
N PRO A 256 -17.59 17.54 1.69
CA PRO A 256 -16.90 17.79 0.43
C PRO A 256 -15.71 18.75 0.58
N ASN A 257 -15.65 19.54 1.66
CA ASN A 257 -14.55 20.47 1.93
C ASN A 257 -13.37 19.80 2.65
N PHE A 258 -13.57 18.59 3.19
CA PHE A 258 -12.51 17.82 3.82
C PHE A 258 -12.28 16.49 3.12
N VAL A 259 -11.51 16.51 2.04
CA VAL A 259 -11.14 15.33 1.24
C VAL A 259 -9.63 15.14 1.26
N ALA A 260 -9.16 14.08 1.90
CA ALA A 260 -7.77 13.62 1.84
C ALA A 260 -7.61 12.53 0.76
N ILE A 261 -6.37 12.29 0.31
CA ILE A 261 -6.08 11.27 -0.69
C ILE A 261 -4.97 10.33 -0.20
N THR A 262 -5.10 9.05 -0.51
CA THR A 262 -4.07 8.03 -0.26
C THR A 262 -3.98 7.06 -1.43
N GLY A 263 -2.91 6.29 -1.47
CA GLY A 263 -2.74 5.19 -2.41
C GLY A 263 -1.39 4.52 -2.26
N GLY A 264 -1.31 3.25 -2.64
CA GLY A 264 -0.08 2.46 -2.61
C GLY A 264 0.56 2.29 -3.99
N SER A 265 1.89 2.27 -4.09
CA SER A 265 2.60 1.97 -5.35
C SER A 265 2.24 2.95 -6.48
N ALA A 266 1.69 2.45 -7.60
CA ALA A 266 1.13 3.29 -8.66
C ALA A 266 0.04 4.25 -8.14
N GLY A 267 -0.77 3.81 -7.16
CA GLY A 267 -1.74 4.67 -6.47
C GLY A 267 -1.07 5.75 -5.64
N GLY A 268 0.07 5.45 -4.99
CA GLY A 268 0.88 6.43 -4.26
C GLY A 268 1.47 7.51 -5.17
N HIS A 269 1.91 7.11 -6.36
CA HIS A 269 2.29 8.05 -7.42
C HIS A 269 1.13 8.96 -7.80
N LEU A 270 -0.03 8.37 -8.14
CA LEU A 270 -1.21 9.11 -8.58
C LEU A 270 -1.77 10.02 -7.49
N ALA A 271 -1.76 9.56 -6.23
CA ALA A 271 -2.20 10.35 -5.08
C ALA A 271 -1.29 11.58 -4.85
N ALA A 272 0.04 11.38 -4.90
CA ALA A 272 1.00 12.47 -4.78
C ALA A 272 0.86 13.48 -5.93
N LEU A 273 0.75 12.99 -7.17
CA LEU A 273 0.60 13.85 -8.33
C LEU A 273 -0.73 14.63 -8.28
N ALA A 274 -1.84 13.97 -7.93
CA ALA A 274 -3.13 14.62 -7.80
C ALA A 274 -3.11 15.75 -6.76
N ALA A 275 -2.46 15.53 -5.61
CA ALA A 275 -2.33 16.52 -4.55
C ALA A 275 -1.47 17.74 -4.96
N LEU A 276 -0.48 17.52 -5.85
CA LEU A 276 0.43 18.57 -6.34
C LEU A 276 -0.07 19.29 -7.59
N THR A 277 -1.16 18.84 -8.20
CA THR A 277 -1.72 19.42 -9.43
C THR A 277 -3.22 19.73 -9.30
N PRO A 278 -3.70 20.42 -8.21
CA PRO A 278 -5.11 20.77 -8.10
C PRO A 278 -5.52 21.69 -9.25
N GLY A 279 -6.68 21.45 -9.86
CA GLY A 279 -7.21 22.30 -10.94
C GLY A 279 -6.38 22.32 -12.23
N ASP A 280 -5.47 21.35 -12.42
CA ASP A 280 -4.65 21.28 -13.63
C ASP A 280 -5.52 20.85 -14.84
N PRO A 281 -5.75 21.74 -15.84
CA PRO A 281 -6.65 21.47 -16.95
C PRO A 281 -6.18 20.31 -17.84
N GLU A 282 -4.88 20.02 -17.90
CA GLU A 282 -4.35 18.89 -18.67
C GLU A 282 -4.84 17.55 -18.11
N TYR A 283 -5.11 17.51 -16.81
CA TYR A 283 -5.61 16.32 -16.12
C TYR A 283 -7.11 16.35 -15.84
N GLN A 284 -7.81 17.39 -16.33
CA GLN A 284 -9.26 17.57 -16.12
C GLN A 284 -10.04 17.82 -17.43
N PRO A 285 -9.79 17.09 -18.55
CA PRO A 285 -10.47 17.37 -19.81
C PRO A 285 -12.00 17.15 -19.70
N GLY A 286 -12.76 18.22 -20.02
CA GLY A 286 -14.21 18.26 -19.95
C GLY A 286 -14.79 18.42 -18.56
N PHE A 287 -13.95 18.77 -17.56
CA PHE A 287 -14.33 19.16 -16.19
C PHE A 287 -13.26 20.07 -15.57
N GLU A 288 -12.73 20.99 -16.37
CA GLU A 288 -11.60 21.87 -16.04
C GLU A 288 -11.90 22.76 -14.82
N ASP A 289 -13.17 23.17 -14.67
CA ASP A 289 -13.62 24.05 -13.57
C ASP A 289 -13.86 23.30 -12.25
N ALA A 290 -13.77 21.96 -12.23
CA ALA A 290 -14.03 21.18 -11.02
C ALA A 290 -12.91 21.33 -10.01
N ASP A 291 -13.27 21.54 -8.71
CA ASP A 291 -12.30 21.49 -7.62
C ASP A 291 -11.78 20.06 -7.41
N THR A 292 -10.50 19.86 -7.63
CA THR A 292 -9.79 18.60 -7.37
C THR A 292 -8.71 18.74 -6.30
N SER A 293 -8.79 19.80 -5.48
CA SER A 293 -7.89 20.00 -4.35
C SER A 293 -8.13 18.97 -3.23
N VAL A 294 -7.09 18.67 -2.48
CA VAL A 294 -7.16 17.80 -1.31
C VAL A 294 -6.54 18.46 -0.10
N VAL A 295 -7.03 18.12 1.08
CA VAL A 295 -6.58 18.71 2.36
C VAL A 295 -5.34 18.04 2.93
N ALA A 296 -5.04 16.80 2.53
CA ALA A 296 -3.86 16.05 2.90
C ALA A 296 -3.60 14.93 1.91
N ALA A 297 -2.35 14.49 1.79
CA ALA A 297 -1.95 13.36 0.95
C ALA A 297 -1.12 12.34 1.74
N VAL A 298 -1.44 11.07 1.58
CA VAL A 298 -0.73 9.95 2.21
C VAL A 298 -0.27 8.95 1.15
N PRO A 299 0.75 9.27 0.35
CA PRO A 299 1.30 8.33 -0.61
C PRO A 299 2.14 7.25 0.09
N VAL A 300 1.87 5.98 -0.19
CA VAL A 300 2.52 4.82 0.40
C VAL A 300 3.34 4.09 -0.65
N TYR A 301 4.63 3.92 -0.40
CA TYR A 301 5.62 3.31 -1.33
C TYR A 301 5.41 3.71 -2.80
N GLY A 302 5.14 5.00 -3.04
CA GLY A 302 4.91 5.55 -4.38
C GLY A 302 6.20 5.69 -5.20
N ARG A 303 6.02 5.85 -6.51
CA ARG A 303 7.09 6.25 -7.39
C ARG A 303 6.95 7.73 -7.72
N TYR A 304 7.97 8.53 -7.44
CA TYR A 304 7.85 9.99 -7.48
C TYR A 304 8.59 10.66 -8.63
N ASP A 305 9.44 9.91 -9.36
CA ASP A 305 10.20 10.43 -10.48
C ASP A 305 10.18 9.45 -11.66
N TRP A 306 9.49 9.81 -12.74
CA TRP A 306 9.48 9.06 -14.00
C TRP A 306 10.56 9.54 -14.97
N TYR A 307 11.11 10.74 -14.74
CA TYR A 307 12.04 11.39 -15.65
C TYR A 307 13.50 11.00 -15.38
N SER A 308 13.91 10.82 -14.15
CA SER A 308 15.29 10.53 -13.82
C SER A 308 15.79 9.22 -14.47
N THR A 309 16.97 9.28 -15.06
CA THR A 309 17.66 8.12 -15.64
C THR A 309 18.64 7.48 -14.65
N HIS A 310 18.81 8.08 -13.48
CA HIS A 310 19.72 7.65 -12.44
C HIS A 310 19.02 6.74 -11.42
N GLY A 311 19.79 5.97 -10.67
CA GLY A 311 19.27 5.08 -9.64
C GLY A 311 19.03 3.64 -10.07
N ASN A 312 18.64 2.82 -9.10
CA ASN A 312 18.46 1.38 -9.27
C ASN A 312 17.22 1.04 -10.10
N GLY A 313 17.38 0.19 -11.11
CA GLY A 313 16.27 -0.30 -11.94
C GLY A 313 15.64 0.76 -12.86
N ARG A 314 16.26 1.91 -13.05
CA ARG A 314 15.71 3.01 -13.85
C ARG A 314 15.53 2.66 -15.32
N ARG A 315 16.48 1.97 -15.92
CA ARG A 315 16.38 1.57 -17.33
C ARG A 315 15.21 0.62 -17.56
N GLU A 316 15.08 -0.38 -16.71
CA GLU A 316 13.97 -1.35 -16.76
C GLU A 316 12.63 -0.67 -16.54
N PHE A 317 12.58 0.27 -15.61
CA PHE A 317 11.37 1.04 -15.32
C PHE A 317 10.97 1.96 -16.49
N ILE A 318 11.90 2.72 -17.06
CA ILE A 318 11.64 3.56 -18.24
C ILE A 318 11.16 2.68 -19.41
N GLY A 319 11.83 1.55 -19.65
CA GLY A 319 11.40 0.61 -20.69
C GLY A 319 10.03 -0.01 -20.43
N PHE A 320 9.62 -0.17 -19.17
CA PHE A 320 8.27 -0.58 -18.79
C PHE A 320 7.25 0.52 -19.12
N LEU A 321 7.54 1.76 -18.76
CA LEU A 321 6.68 2.91 -19.06
C LEU A 321 6.50 3.10 -20.57
N GLU A 322 7.58 3.06 -21.33
CA GLU A 322 7.56 3.20 -22.79
C GLU A 322 6.70 2.14 -23.49
N ARG A 323 6.78 0.89 -23.03
CA ARG A 323 6.09 -0.22 -23.68
C ARG A 323 4.63 -0.38 -23.25
N LEU A 324 4.33 -0.05 -22.00
CA LEU A 324 3.04 -0.44 -21.40
C LEU A 324 2.18 0.75 -20.98
N VAL A 325 2.76 1.73 -20.28
CA VAL A 325 1.98 2.78 -19.60
C VAL A 325 1.85 4.04 -20.45
N VAL A 326 2.96 4.59 -20.92
CA VAL A 326 2.98 5.83 -21.70
C VAL A 326 2.85 5.54 -23.19
N LYS A 327 3.45 4.45 -23.67
CA LYS A 327 3.52 4.05 -25.08
C LYS A 327 4.09 5.15 -26.00
N ARG A 328 5.03 5.91 -25.45
CA ARG A 328 5.83 6.92 -26.15
C ARG A 328 7.30 6.78 -25.72
N GLN A 329 8.22 6.96 -26.66
CA GLN A 329 9.67 6.86 -26.40
C GLN A 329 10.12 7.99 -25.47
N PHE A 330 10.81 7.65 -24.38
CA PHE A 330 11.32 8.59 -23.38
C PHE A 330 12.22 9.67 -24.01
N THR A 331 13.11 9.28 -24.92
CA THR A 331 14.07 10.21 -25.54
C THR A 331 13.39 11.26 -26.44
N ARG A 332 12.21 10.97 -26.98
CA ARG A 332 11.46 11.84 -27.89
C ARG A 332 10.37 12.65 -27.18
N PHE A 333 9.79 12.11 -26.12
CA PHE A 333 8.62 12.68 -25.43
C PHE A 333 8.92 12.88 -23.94
N ARG A 334 10.04 13.54 -23.63
CA ARG A 334 10.54 13.75 -22.25
C ARG A 334 9.55 14.51 -21.38
N ASP A 335 8.85 15.47 -21.94
CA ASP A 335 7.92 16.34 -21.22
C ASP A 335 6.81 15.53 -20.54
N ILE A 336 6.28 14.49 -21.21
CA ILE A 336 5.28 13.59 -20.62
C ILE A 336 5.81 12.95 -19.31
N TYR A 337 7.08 12.57 -19.28
CA TYR A 337 7.68 11.94 -18.11
C TYR A 337 8.02 12.95 -17.00
N VAL A 338 8.36 14.18 -17.37
CA VAL A 338 8.53 15.29 -16.42
C VAL A 338 7.21 15.62 -15.75
N GLU A 339 6.15 15.85 -16.52
CA GLU A 339 4.83 16.20 -16.05
C GLU A 339 4.19 15.10 -15.20
N ALA A 340 4.44 13.84 -15.54
CA ALA A 340 4.03 12.68 -14.77
C ALA A 340 4.82 12.47 -13.47
N SER A 341 5.86 13.24 -13.20
CA SER A 341 6.74 13.07 -12.03
C SER A 341 6.31 13.98 -10.87
N PRO A 342 5.75 13.48 -9.76
CA PRO A 342 5.41 14.30 -8.58
C PRO A 342 6.56 15.20 -8.10
N ILE A 343 7.79 14.72 -8.12
CA ILE A 343 8.99 15.50 -7.71
C ILE A 343 9.26 16.72 -8.62
N ARG A 344 8.64 16.78 -9.81
CA ARG A 344 8.75 17.90 -10.76
C ARG A 344 7.57 18.86 -10.67
N ARG A 345 6.58 18.56 -9.82
CA ARG A 345 5.36 19.33 -9.65
C ARG A 345 5.24 19.93 -8.24
N LEU A 346 6.38 20.08 -7.53
CA LEU A 346 6.41 20.61 -6.17
C LEU A 346 5.96 22.08 -6.14
N ARG A 347 5.21 22.44 -5.09
CA ARG A 347 4.64 23.77 -4.89
C ARG A 347 4.64 24.15 -3.41
N ALA A 348 4.79 25.43 -3.12
CA ALA A 348 4.89 25.95 -1.76
C ALA A 348 3.60 25.74 -0.94
N ASP A 349 2.45 25.84 -1.60
CA ASP A 349 1.11 25.65 -1.04
C ASP A 349 0.60 24.20 -1.17
N ALA A 350 1.51 23.21 -1.29
CA ALA A 350 1.15 21.81 -1.23
C ALA A 350 0.44 21.49 0.10
N PRO A 351 -0.57 20.60 0.11
CA PRO A 351 -1.21 20.19 1.35
C PRO A 351 -0.20 19.43 2.24
N PRO A 352 -0.51 19.21 3.52
CA PRO A 352 0.28 18.32 4.37
C PRO A 352 0.43 16.92 3.76
N PHE A 353 1.66 16.37 3.84
CA PHE A 353 2.01 15.04 3.33
C PHE A 353 2.45 14.11 4.45
N PHE A 354 2.02 12.86 4.42
CA PHE A 354 2.61 11.78 5.19
C PHE A 354 3.03 10.64 4.27
N ILE A 355 4.33 10.55 4.00
CA ILE A 355 4.92 9.56 3.10
C ILE A 355 5.34 8.33 3.91
N LEU A 356 4.89 7.14 3.53
CA LEU A 356 5.32 5.88 4.13
C LEU A 356 6.04 5.02 3.08
N HIS A 357 7.20 4.44 3.44
CA HIS A 357 7.92 3.53 2.55
C HIS A 357 8.58 2.39 3.31
N GLY A 358 8.72 1.23 2.67
CA GLY A 358 9.38 0.07 3.25
C GLY A 358 10.88 0.07 2.98
N GLU A 359 11.71 -0.11 4.02
CA GLU A 359 13.18 -0.21 3.90
C GLU A 359 13.62 -1.32 2.92
N ASN A 360 12.88 -2.41 2.91
CA ASN A 360 13.16 -3.60 2.10
C ASN A 360 12.39 -3.65 0.77
N ASP A 361 11.80 -2.53 0.35
CA ASP A 361 11.07 -2.48 -0.93
C ASP A 361 11.99 -2.87 -2.08
N SER A 362 11.68 -4.00 -2.73
CA SER A 362 12.45 -4.51 -3.86
C SER A 362 11.88 -4.11 -5.23
N LEU A 363 10.68 -3.51 -5.28
CA LEU A 363 10.07 -3.02 -6.51
C LEU A 363 10.31 -1.54 -6.73
N ILE A 364 10.12 -0.72 -5.69
CA ILE A 364 10.41 0.71 -5.71
C ILE A 364 11.44 0.99 -4.63
N PRO A 365 12.70 1.27 -4.99
CA PRO A 365 13.75 1.54 -4.01
C PRO A 365 13.36 2.66 -3.06
N VAL A 366 13.66 2.50 -1.78
CA VAL A 366 13.33 3.47 -0.73
C VAL A 366 13.97 4.85 -0.97
N ASP A 367 15.06 4.89 -1.72
CA ASP A 367 15.74 6.12 -2.12
C ASP A 367 14.81 7.08 -2.89
N GLU A 368 13.83 6.56 -3.65
CA GLU A 368 12.80 7.37 -4.31
C GLU A 368 11.97 8.21 -3.34
N ALA A 369 11.59 7.60 -2.22
CA ALA A 369 10.84 8.33 -1.19
C ALA A 369 11.73 9.33 -0.45
N ARG A 370 12.98 8.97 -0.17
CA ARG A 370 13.95 9.87 0.47
C ARG A 370 14.24 11.12 -0.37
N GLU A 371 14.46 10.93 -1.70
CA GLU A 371 14.66 12.03 -2.66
C GLU A 371 13.41 12.93 -2.74
N PHE A 372 12.23 12.33 -2.84
CA PHE A 372 10.98 13.09 -2.88
C PHE A 372 10.73 13.87 -1.59
N VAL A 373 10.93 13.23 -0.43
CA VAL A 373 10.77 13.89 0.88
C VAL A 373 11.74 15.04 1.06
N ALA A 374 13.01 14.87 0.68
CA ALA A 374 13.99 15.93 0.73
C ALA A 374 13.55 17.13 -0.13
N ALA A 375 13.17 16.85 -1.38
CA ALA A 375 12.78 17.90 -2.32
C ALA A 375 11.48 18.64 -1.89
N ILE A 376 10.45 17.93 -1.43
CA ILE A 376 9.20 18.58 -1.03
C ILE A 376 9.35 19.39 0.26
N ARG A 377 10.21 18.98 1.19
CA ARG A 377 10.52 19.73 2.41
C ARG A 377 11.23 21.06 2.15
N GLU A 378 11.95 21.17 1.04
CA GLU A 378 12.59 22.43 0.63
C GLU A 378 11.60 23.45 0.07
N VAL A 379 10.45 23.00 -0.46
CA VAL A 379 9.50 23.83 -1.19
C VAL A 379 8.21 24.07 -0.41
N SER A 380 7.67 23.04 0.24
CA SER A 380 6.36 23.08 0.90
C SER A 380 6.38 23.89 2.20
N GLN A 381 5.34 24.71 2.39
CA GLN A 381 5.07 25.42 3.65
C GLN A 381 4.24 24.58 4.63
N SER A 382 3.68 23.45 4.18
CA SER A 382 2.90 22.54 5.00
C SER A 382 3.78 21.43 5.61
N PRO A 383 3.35 20.78 6.69
CA PRO A 383 4.03 19.64 7.28
C PRO A 383 4.26 18.50 6.30
N VAL A 384 5.49 17.97 6.25
CA VAL A 384 5.90 16.82 5.44
C VAL A 384 6.49 15.74 6.34
N LEU A 385 5.68 14.74 6.65
CA LEU A 385 6.04 13.60 7.48
C LEU A 385 6.60 12.47 6.63
N TYR A 386 7.57 11.75 7.18
CA TYR A 386 8.14 10.57 6.54
C TYR A 386 8.36 9.43 7.52
N ALA A 387 7.86 8.25 7.19
CA ALA A 387 8.14 7.02 7.94
C ALA A 387 8.75 5.96 7.04
N GLU A 388 10.02 5.62 7.30
CA GLU A 388 10.70 4.49 6.68
C GLU A 388 10.56 3.25 7.58
N LEU A 389 9.77 2.27 7.14
CA LEU A 389 9.40 1.12 7.96
C LEU A 389 10.47 0.03 7.90
N PRO A 390 11.14 -0.30 9.03
CA PRO A 390 12.21 -1.28 9.06
C PRO A 390 11.76 -2.65 8.58
N GLY A 391 12.49 -3.18 7.58
CA GLY A 391 12.24 -4.48 6.99
C GLY A 391 10.90 -4.67 6.30
N ALA A 392 10.12 -3.61 6.06
CA ALA A 392 8.92 -3.68 5.27
C ALA A 392 9.25 -3.88 3.79
N GLN A 393 8.52 -4.78 3.14
CA GLN A 393 8.55 -4.99 1.70
C GLN A 393 7.49 -4.09 1.03
N HIS A 394 7.54 -3.95 -0.31
CA HIS A 394 6.48 -3.32 -1.08
C HIS A 394 5.11 -3.91 -0.71
N ALA A 395 4.05 -3.10 -0.73
CA ALA A 395 2.68 -3.52 -0.43
C ALA A 395 2.47 -4.11 1.00
N PHE A 396 3.22 -3.63 1.98
CA PHE A 396 3.20 -4.11 3.37
C PHE A 396 1.85 -3.90 4.09
N ASP A 397 1.01 -3.02 3.59
CA ASP A 397 -0.28 -2.60 4.17
C ASP A 397 -1.49 -3.39 3.63
N ILE A 398 -1.30 -4.23 2.61
CA ILE A 398 -2.41 -5.00 2.01
C ILE A 398 -2.87 -6.14 2.94
N PHE A 399 -1.93 -6.86 3.56
CA PHE A 399 -2.27 -7.87 4.55
C PHE A 399 -2.58 -7.23 5.90
N SER A 400 -3.47 -7.86 6.66
CA SER A 400 -3.79 -7.44 8.03
C SER A 400 -2.68 -7.86 9.00
N SER A 401 -1.47 -7.36 8.76
CA SER A 401 -0.28 -7.57 9.60
C SER A 401 -0.24 -6.55 10.76
N PRO A 402 0.53 -6.81 11.83
CA PRO A 402 0.74 -5.82 12.88
C PRO A 402 1.28 -4.49 12.33
N ARG A 403 2.19 -4.56 11.34
CA ARG A 403 2.74 -3.39 10.66
C ARG A 403 1.66 -2.58 9.95
N ALA A 404 0.79 -3.24 9.19
CA ALA A 404 -0.31 -2.58 8.49
C ALA A 404 -1.27 -1.86 9.46
N HIS A 405 -1.56 -2.47 10.62
CA HIS A 405 -2.41 -1.85 11.63
C HIS A 405 -1.75 -0.64 12.29
N HIS A 406 -0.46 -0.72 12.65
CA HIS A 406 0.26 0.44 13.20
C HIS A 406 0.39 1.57 12.18
N SER A 407 0.57 1.25 10.89
CA SER A 407 0.56 2.27 9.82
C SER A 407 -0.82 2.92 9.69
N ALA A 408 -1.90 2.13 9.76
CA ALA A 408 -3.27 2.65 9.72
C ALA A 408 -3.59 3.57 10.92
N GLU A 409 -3.12 3.20 12.12
CA GLU A 409 -3.25 4.02 13.33
C GLU A 409 -2.54 5.38 13.15
N ALA A 410 -1.28 5.37 12.74
CA ALA A 410 -0.48 6.58 12.57
C ALA A 410 -1.01 7.50 11.45
N VAL A 411 -1.47 6.91 10.34
CA VAL A 411 -2.14 7.68 9.28
C VAL A 411 -3.46 8.27 9.79
N GLY A 412 -4.21 7.52 10.58
CA GLY A 412 -5.42 8.01 11.23
C GLY A 412 -5.14 9.19 12.17
N GLU A 413 -4.08 9.13 12.98
CA GLU A 413 -3.65 10.23 13.85
C GLU A 413 -3.25 11.47 13.02
N PHE A 414 -2.44 11.31 11.97
CA PHE A 414 -2.09 12.40 11.07
C PHE A 414 -3.30 13.08 10.43
N LEU A 415 -4.20 12.29 9.83
CA LEU A 415 -5.38 12.82 9.16
C LEU A 415 -6.35 13.48 10.15
N SER A 416 -6.47 12.94 11.37
CA SER A 416 -7.28 13.54 12.44
C SER A 416 -6.68 14.87 12.93
N TRP A 417 -5.35 14.95 13.00
CA TRP A 417 -4.65 16.20 13.31
C TRP A 417 -4.92 17.27 12.25
N VAL A 418 -4.84 16.92 10.95
CA VAL A 418 -5.18 17.85 9.86
C VAL A 418 -6.64 18.30 9.95
N TYR A 419 -7.54 17.39 10.34
CA TYR A 419 -8.96 17.72 10.52
C TYR A 419 -9.18 18.71 11.67
N ALA A 420 -8.58 18.43 12.83
CA ALA A 420 -8.70 19.29 14.00
C ALA A 420 -8.13 20.70 13.75
N SER A 421 -6.94 20.77 13.13
CA SER A 421 -6.28 22.05 12.83
C SER A 421 -7.14 22.96 11.94
N ARG A 422 -7.89 22.39 10.98
CA ARG A 422 -8.79 23.16 10.10
C ARG A 422 -10.12 23.55 10.73
N MET A 423 -10.50 22.92 11.83
CA MET A 423 -11.71 23.32 12.58
C MET A 423 -11.43 24.49 13.54
N CYS A 424 -10.15 24.78 13.83
CA CYS A 424 -9.75 25.87 14.69
C CYS A 424 -9.46 27.18 13.93
N ASP A 425 -9.28 27.09 12.60
CA ASP A 425 -9.16 28.23 11.69
C ASP A 425 -10.55 28.70 11.20
#